data_6768244dfeaf7ec5d3089d3b8dc4e43b
#
_entry.id   6768244dfeaf7ec5d3089d3b8dc4e43b
#
_cell.length_a   1.000
_cell.length_b   1.000
_cell.length_c   1.000
_cell.angle_alpha   90.00
_cell.angle_beta   90.00
_cell.angle_gamma   90.00
#
_symmetry.space_group_name_H-M   'P 1'
#
loop_
_entity.id
_entity.type
_entity.pdbx_description
1 polymer ?
#
loop_
_entity_poly.entity_id
_entity_poly.type
_entity_poly.pdbx_seq_one_letter_code
_entity_poly.pdbx_strand_id
1 'polypeptide(L)'
;MKLEQLLEGVSYTLVQGSLELDIEDIIYDSRKAAPGRLFVCIVGTQRDSHDYAAQCVADGVTALVVQHDIDLSTVPGAAVLKVESSRYALALMSGNLFGNPSRRMTMIGVTGTKGKTTTTHMIKSVLEAAGRKVGMIGTNGIYFLGRHQETANTTPESYELQKTFREFLDAGCDTALMEVSSQGLMMDRVAGIHYDIGVFTNLSPDHIGPGEHKTFEEYRSWKGQLFKRCTTGVVNIDDENTEALLEGHTCKLVTYGCSEKADYRAGTYQLLRTHDFLGVRFHVSGKDDMDVKVNMPGEFSVYNALAALAVGKVLGLPDEAIHEGLGRCVVKGRVELVPISRKFTILLDYAHNEVSTESLLTTLRAYDPHRLVVVFGCGGNRSKLRRYGMGEICAKMADFSILTEDNNRFEKVENILADIRVGMNKGNPDAKFVEIPDRLDALHYAVDHAQEGDLIAVIGKGHETYRDREGVKTPFLERELLEEYAQQIGLE
;
A
#
# COMPACT_ATOMS: atom_id res chain seq x y z
N MET A 1 -18.48 17.89 21.48
CA MET A 1 -17.76 17.21 22.60
C MET A 1 -17.09 18.27 23.46
N LYS A 2 -17.06 18.11 24.78
CA LYS A 2 -16.30 19.04 25.65
C LYS A 2 -14.80 18.91 25.39
N LEU A 3 -14.07 20.03 25.43
CA LEU A 3 -12.63 20.05 25.24
C LEU A 3 -11.89 19.14 26.24
N GLU A 4 -12.34 19.11 27.50
CA GLU A 4 -11.80 18.22 28.53
C GLU A 4 -11.93 16.74 28.14
N GLN A 5 -13.07 16.31 27.60
CA GLN A 5 -13.28 14.94 27.12
C GLN A 5 -12.41 14.61 25.91
N LEU A 6 -12.24 15.61 25.00
CA LEU A 6 -11.38 15.47 23.82
C LEU A 6 -9.91 15.22 24.21
N LEU A 7 -9.47 15.82 25.33
CA LEU A 7 -8.10 15.73 25.85
C LEU A 7 -7.85 14.51 26.74
N GLU A 8 -8.80 13.60 26.89
CA GLU A 8 -8.60 12.40 27.72
C GLU A 8 -7.36 11.62 27.25
N GLY A 9 -6.43 11.33 28.18
CA GLY A 9 -5.17 10.66 27.92
C GLY A 9 -4.08 11.50 27.25
N VAL A 10 -4.35 12.77 26.94
CA VAL A 10 -3.35 13.72 26.41
C VAL A 10 -2.67 14.44 27.57
N SER A 11 -1.35 14.46 27.60
CA SER A 11 -0.58 15.29 28.54
C SER A 11 -0.45 16.71 27.97
N TYR A 12 -0.94 17.72 28.71
CA TYR A 12 -0.92 19.12 28.24
C TYR A 12 -0.76 20.09 29.42
N THR A 13 -0.41 21.34 29.08
CA THR A 13 -0.50 22.49 29.97
C THR A 13 -1.50 23.49 29.38
N LEU A 14 -2.53 23.84 30.14
CA LEU A 14 -3.43 24.94 29.76
C LEU A 14 -2.72 26.26 29.98
N VAL A 15 -2.38 26.95 28.88
CA VAL A 15 -1.64 28.23 28.90
C VAL A 15 -2.61 29.40 28.97
N GLN A 16 -3.76 29.30 28.29
CA GLN A 16 -4.80 30.32 28.24
C GLN A 16 -6.18 29.69 28.08
N GLY A 17 -7.23 30.38 28.52
CA GLY A 17 -8.63 30.04 28.27
C GLY A 17 -9.21 29.01 29.25
N SER A 18 -10.20 28.25 28.81
CA SER A 18 -10.98 27.28 29.61
C SER A 18 -11.15 25.96 28.88
N LEU A 19 -11.30 24.86 29.64
CA LEU A 19 -11.61 23.53 29.13
C LEU A 19 -13.12 23.29 28.92
N GLU A 20 -13.97 24.19 29.38
CA GLU A 20 -15.44 24.08 29.28
C GLU A 20 -16.02 24.31 27.88
N LEU A 21 -15.14 24.48 26.88
CA LEU A 21 -15.51 24.73 25.50
C LEU A 21 -16.13 23.48 24.85
N ASP A 22 -17.13 23.69 24.01
CA ASP A 22 -17.63 22.68 23.09
C ASP A 22 -16.83 22.70 21.78
N ILE A 23 -16.25 21.56 21.44
CA ILE A 23 -15.49 21.37 20.19
C ILE A 23 -16.32 20.51 19.24
N GLU A 24 -16.57 21.02 18.05
CA GLU A 24 -17.32 20.32 16.99
C GLU A 24 -16.41 19.40 16.19
N ASP A 25 -15.18 19.86 15.90
CA ASP A 25 -14.24 19.13 15.07
C ASP A 25 -12.79 19.55 15.35
N ILE A 26 -11.84 18.68 14.94
CA ILE A 26 -10.40 18.92 14.99
C ILE A 26 -9.91 19.20 13.57
N ILE A 27 -9.08 20.23 13.42
CA ILE A 27 -8.40 20.54 12.17
C ILE A 27 -6.90 20.70 12.39
N TYR A 28 -6.13 20.38 11.37
CA TYR A 28 -4.68 20.60 11.30
C TYR A 28 -4.27 21.25 9.95
N ASP A 29 -5.26 21.65 9.16
CA ASP A 29 -5.14 22.45 7.94
C ASP A 29 -5.83 23.80 8.18
N SER A 30 -5.04 24.89 8.24
CA SER A 30 -5.54 26.25 8.51
C SER A 30 -6.64 26.72 7.54
N ARG A 31 -6.67 26.21 6.32
CA ARG A 31 -7.69 26.52 5.32
C ARG A 31 -9.09 26.03 5.71
N LYS A 32 -9.16 25.14 6.71
CA LYS A 32 -10.41 24.61 7.27
C LYS A 32 -10.84 25.32 8.55
N ALA A 33 -10.20 26.44 8.91
CA ALA A 33 -10.54 27.22 10.09
C ALA A 33 -12.03 27.64 10.05
N ALA A 34 -12.74 27.46 11.19
CA ALA A 34 -14.14 27.82 11.35
C ALA A 34 -14.52 27.84 12.85
N PRO A 35 -15.63 28.49 13.23
CA PRO A 35 -16.16 28.46 14.59
C PRO A 35 -16.37 27.03 15.12
N GLY A 36 -16.16 26.84 16.42
CA GLY A 36 -16.34 25.54 17.08
C GLY A 36 -15.25 24.53 16.84
N ARG A 37 -14.21 24.85 16.06
CA ARG A 37 -13.09 23.93 15.77
C ARG A 37 -11.91 24.15 16.69
N LEU A 38 -11.16 23.06 16.91
CA LEU A 38 -9.85 23.06 17.52
C LEU A 38 -8.79 22.91 16.42
N PHE A 39 -7.81 23.84 16.38
CA PHE A 39 -6.69 23.76 15.44
C PHE A 39 -5.45 23.19 16.12
N VAL A 40 -4.89 22.14 15.54
CA VAL A 40 -3.64 21.54 15.98
C VAL A 40 -2.49 22.09 15.14
N CYS A 41 -1.61 22.86 15.79
CA CYS A 41 -0.41 23.42 15.18
C CYS A 41 0.66 22.35 15.05
N ILE A 42 0.94 21.90 13.83
CA ILE A 42 1.92 20.85 13.53
C ILE A 42 3.21 21.48 13.00
N VAL A 43 4.35 21.09 13.58
CA VAL A 43 5.66 21.38 13.02
C VAL A 43 5.90 20.43 11.83
N GLY A 44 5.78 20.96 10.62
CA GLY A 44 6.01 20.23 9.37
C GLY A 44 7.47 20.28 8.92
N THR A 45 7.81 19.53 7.88
CA THR A 45 9.18 19.51 7.32
C THR A 45 9.54 20.76 6.53
N GLN A 46 8.54 21.47 5.99
CA GLN A 46 8.72 22.67 5.16
C GLN A 46 8.07 23.92 5.78
N ARG A 47 7.07 23.78 6.63
CA ARG A 47 6.29 24.86 7.22
C ARG A 47 5.93 24.50 8.64
N ASP A 48 5.90 25.52 9.50
CA ASP A 48 5.37 25.42 10.84
C ASP A 48 3.96 26.00 10.89
N SER A 49 2.96 25.19 11.25
CA SER A 49 1.58 25.68 11.25
C SER A 49 1.24 26.55 12.46
N HIS A 50 2.13 26.73 13.42
CA HIS A 50 2.00 27.75 14.47
C HIS A 50 1.91 29.18 13.89
N ASP A 51 2.56 29.43 12.74
CA ASP A 51 2.49 30.71 12.01
C ASP A 51 1.06 31.09 11.60
N TYR A 52 0.16 30.13 11.53
CA TYR A 52 -1.24 30.36 11.16
C TYR A 52 -2.19 30.43 12.35
N ALA A 53 -1.71 30.32 13.59
CA ALA A 53 -2.54 30.29 14.79
C ALA A 53 -3.42 31.54 14.93
N ALA A 54 -2.83 32.72 14.76
CA ALA A 54 -3.55 34.01 14.84
C ALA A 54 -4.66 34.11 13.78
N GLN A 55 -4.36 33.70 12.53
CA GLN A 55 -5.35 33.72 11.46
C GLN A 55 -6.49 32.75 11.74
N CYS A 56 -6.19 31.53 12.19
CA CYS A 56 -7.22 30.53 12.53
C CYS A 56 -8.16 31.03 13.62
N VAL A 57 -7.64 31.71 14.65
CA VAL A 57 -8.47 32.33 15.70
C VAL A 57 -9.33 33.48 15.14
N ALA A 58 -8.78 34.31 14.26
CA ALA A 58 -9.54 35.36 13.57
C ALA A 58 -10.67 34.76 12.70
N ASP A 59 -10.49 33.56 12.14
CA ASP A 59 -11.47 32.81 11.37
C ASP A 59 -12.44 31.99 12.26
N GLY A 60 -12.37 32.14 13.59
CA GLY A 60 -13.35 31.61 14.55
C GLY A 60 -12.93 30.35 15.28
N VAL A 61 -11.72 29.85 15.11
CA VAL A 61 -11.20 28.73 15.91
C VAL A 61 -11.20 29.08 17.38
N THR A 62 -11.71 28.19 18.25
CA THR A 62 -11.93 28.45 19.67
C THR A 62 -10.86 27.87 20.58
N ALA A 63 -10.08 26.89 20.08
CA ALA A 63 -9.00 26.25 20.81
C ALA A 63 -7.80 25.92 19.92
N LEU A 64 -6.58 26.04 20.46
CA LEU A 64 -5.32 25.74 19.81
C LEU A 64 -4.55 24.67 20.61
N VAL A 65 -3.97 23.72 19.91
CA VAL A 65 -2.94 22.82 20.45
C VAL A 65 -1.61 23.21 19.83
N VAL A 66 -0.65 23.58 20.68
CA VAL A 66 0.67 24.09 20.29
C VAL A 66 1.79 23.24 20.88
N GLN A 67 2.91 23.14 20.16
CA GLN A 67 4.09 22.38 20.61
C GLN A 67 5.16 23.30 21.21
N HIS A 68 5.17 24.58 20.82
CA HIS A 68 6.04 25.61 21.38
C HIS A 68 5.23 26.89 21.69
N ASP A 69 5.85 27.84 22.37
CA ASP A 69 5.20 29.08 22.77
C ASP A 69 4.83 29.92 21.54
N ILE A 70 3.67 30.56 21.62
CA ILE A 70 3.16 31.52 20.65
C ILE A 70 2.83 32.84 21.35
N ASP A 71 2.71 33.93 20.61
CA ASP A 71 2.28 35.21 21.16
C ASP A 71 0.76 35.18 21.46
N LEU A 72 0.42 35.05 22.74
CA LEU A 72 -0.94 34.95 23.22
C LEU A 72 -1.77 36.22 22.92
N SER A 73 -1.13 37.38 22.72
CA SER A 73 -1.84 38.61 22.38
C SER A 73 -2.46 38.54 20.97
N THR A 74 -1.96 37.67 20.11
CA THR A 74 -2.45 37.45 18.74
C THR A 74 -3.62 36.48 18.67
N VAL A 75 -3.93 35.77 19.76
CA VAL A 75 -4.98 34.71 19.83
C VAL A 75 -5.94 34.97 20.99
N PRO A 76 -6.52 36.18 21.10
CA PRO A 76 -7.35 36.55 22.23
C PRO A 76 -8.63 35.68 22.29
N GLY A 77 -8.95 35.22 23.50
CA GLY A 77 -10.17 34.44 23.78
C GLY A 77 -10.12 32.96 23.37
N ALA A 78 -9.11 32.52 22.65
CA ALA A 78 -8.94 31.09 22.37
C ALA A 78 -8.34 30.35 23.56
N ALA A 79 -8.74 29.09 23.78
CA ALA A 79 -8.01 28.20 24.68
C ALA A 79 -6.71 27.77 24.02
N VAL A 80 -5.58 27.85 24.75
CA VAL A 80 -4.25 27.44 24.25
C VAL A 80 -3.71 26.33 25.13
N LEU A 81 -3.47 25.19 24.51
CA LEU A 81 -3.00 23.95 25.13
C LEU A 81 -1.60 23.63 24.61
N LYS A 82 -0.60 23.65 25.49
CA LYS A 82 0.76 23.29 25.13
C LYS A 82 1.00 21.81 25.40
N VAL A 83 1.52 21.11 24.40
CA VAL A 83 1.83 19.67 24.42
C VAL A 83 3.29 19.42 24.01
N GLU A 84 3.83 18.26 24.32
CA GLU A 84 5.18 17.86 23.90
C GLU A 84 5.23 17.51 22.41
N SER A 85 4.22 16.81 21.88
CA SER A 85 4.06 16.45 20.46
C SER A 85 2.64 16.74 19.99
N SER A 86 2.49 17.70 19.09
CA SER A 86 1.20 18.03 18.48
C SER A 86 0.63 16.88 17.67
N ARG A 87 1.50 16.07 17.03
CA ARG A 87 1.08 14.90 16.26
C ARG A 87 0.55 13.78 17.14
N TYR A 88 1.24 13.51 18.26
CA TYR A 88 0.79 12.54 19.24
C TYR A 88 -0.55 12.98 19.86
N ALA A 89 -0.67 14.24 20.24
CA ALA A 89 -1.92 14.81 20.76
C ALA A 89 -3.05 14.72 19.73
N LEU A 90 -2.80 15.04 18.45
CA LEU A 90 -3.78 14.88 17.37
C LEU A 90 -4.29 13.44 17.29
N ALA A 91 -3.41 12.45 17.39
CA ALA A 91 -3.79 11.05 17.29
C ALA A 91 -4.73 10.63 18.44
N LEU A 92 -4.40 10.98 19.68
CA LEU A 92 -5.24 10.65 20.84
C LEU A 92 -6.58 11.39 20.79
N MET A 93 -6.56 12.71 20.52
CA MET A 93 -7.78 13.52 20.41
C MET A 93 -8.69 13.02 19.29
N SER A 94 -8.11 12.63 18.13
CA SER A 94 -8.89 12.05 17.03
C SER A 94 -9.55 10.72 17.47
N GLY A 95 -8.83 9.87 18.21
CA GLY A 95 -9.41 8.68 18.80
C GLY A 95 -10.63 9.02 19.67
N ASN A 96 -10.49 9.99 20.57
CA ASN A 96 -11.55 10.42 21.47
C ASN A 96 -12.74 11.01 20.71
N LEU A 97 -12.48 11.88 19.72
CA LEU A 97 -13.52 12.50 18.89
C LEU A 97 -14.42 11.47 18.21
N PHE A 98 -13.83 10.42 17.65
CA PHE A 98 -14.55 9.35 16.93
C PHE A 98 -14.97 8.18 17.84
N GLY A 99 -14.78 8.28 19.17
CA GLY A 99 -15.21 7.26 20.15
C GLY A 99 -14.33 6.02 20.17
N ASN A 100 -13.03 6.18 19.92
CA ASN A 100 -12.00 5.13 19.95
C ASN A 100 -12.39 3.86 19.16
N PRO A 101 -12.72 3.97 17.86
CA PRO A 101 -13.30 2.86 17.08
C PRO A 101 -12.35 1.66 16.96
N SER A 102 -11.03 1.89 16.96
CA SER A 102 -10.02 0.82 16.92
C SER A 102 -10.10 -0.17 18.09
N ARG A 103 -10.62 0.26 19.25
CA ARG A 103 -10.82 -0.62 20.42
C ARG A 103 -12.01 -1.58 20.30
N ARG A 104 -12.81 -1.45 19.24
CA ARG A 104 -14.06 -2.19 19.02
C ARG A 104 -14.01 -3.12 17.82
N MET A 105 -12.86 -3.23 17.17
CA MET A 105 -12.60 -4.10 16.02
C MET A 105 -11.31 -4.89 16.26
N THR A 106 -11.16 -6.02 15.58
CA THR A 106 -9.86 -6.70 15.49
C THR A 106 -8.93 -5.83 14.64
N MET A 107 -7.81 -5.39 15.20
CA MET A 107 -6.84 -4.51 14.54
C MET A 107 -5.65 -5.31 14.04
N ILE A 108 -5.37 -5.27 12.73
CA ILE A 108 -4.23 -5.95 12.11
C ILE A 108 -3.37 -4.93 11.37
N GLY A 109 -2.10 -4.82 11.74
CA GLY A 109 -1.13 -3.92 11.10
C GLY A 109 -0.06 -4.70 10.36
N VAL A 110 0.23 -4.34 9.11
CA VAL A 110 1.26 -4.98 8.27
C VAL A 110 2.37 -4.00 7.96
N THR A 111 3.61 -4.32 8.36
CA THR A 111 4.81 -3.54 8.06
C THR A 111 5.86 -4.34 7.29
N GLY A 112 6.80 -3.65 6.68
CA GLY A 112 7.91 -4.20 5.90
C GLY A 112 8.32 -3.26 4.78
N THR A 113 9.35 -3.60 4.02
CA THR A 113 9.75 -2.82 2.84
C THR A 113 8.85 -3.16 1.66
N LYS A 114 8.78 -4.43 1.28
CA LYS A 114 7.98 -4.95 0.17
C LYS A 114 6.89 -5.91 0.67
N GLY A 115 5.89 -6.18 -0.17
CA GLY A 115 4.86 -7.18 0.12
C GLY A 115 3.71 -6.71 1.00
N LYS A 116 3.75 -5.55 1.64
CA LYS A 116 2.65 -5.05 2.50
C LYS A 116 1.29 -5.11 1.82
N THR A 117 1.15 -4.48 0.65
CA THR A 117 -0.10 -4.44 -0.10
C THR A 117 -0.60 -5.84 -0.47
N THR A 118 0.29 -6.70 -0.98
CA THR A 118 -0.07 -8.07 -1.32
C THR A 118 -0.51 -8.87 -0.09
N THR A 119 0.25 -8.77 1.01
CA THR A 119 -0.06 -9.46 2.27
C THR A 119 -1.39 -8.97 2.85
N THR A 120 -1.67 -7.66 2.85
CA THR A 120 -2.96 -7.15 3.32
C THR A 120 -4.13 -7.67 2.48
N HIS A 121 -3.99 -7.73 1.15
CA HIS A 121 -5.04 -8.31 0.29
C HIS A 121 -5.22 -9.81 0.53
N MET A 122 -4.14 -10.58 0.72
CA MET A 122 -4.24 -12.00 1.06
C MET A 122 -4.91 -12.22 2.42
N ILE A 123 -4.52 -11.46 3.46
CA ILE A 123 -5.18 -11.50 4.77
C ILE A 123 -6.65 -11.14 4.64
N LYS A 124 -6.99 -10.04 3.92
CA LYS A 124 -8.38 -9.66 3.68
C LYS A 124 -9.17 -10.78 3.02
N SER A 125 -8.62 -11.39 1.96
CA SER A 125 -9.27 -12.48 1.24
C SER A 125 -9.53 -13.70 2.15
N VAL A 126 -8.57 -14.07 3.00
CA VAL A 126 -8.72 -15.16 4.00
C VAL A 126 -9.79 -14.81 5.03
N LEU A 127 -9.78 -13.60 5.57
CA LEU A 127 -10.77 -13.15 6.54
C LEU A 127 -12.19 -13.12 5.96
N GLU A 128 -12.34 -12.62 4.74
CA GLU A 128 -13.64 -12.58 4.04
C GLU A 128 -14.15 -13.99 3.67
N ALA A 129 -13.27 -14.93 3.33
CA ALA A 129 -13.63 -16.34 3.13
C ALA A 129 -14.16 -16.98 4.43
N ALA A 130 -13.64 -16.53 5.58
CA ALA A 130 -14.15 -16.93 6.90
C ALA A 130 -15.40 -16.15 7.36
N GLY A 131 -16.00 -15.33 6.48
CA GLY A 131 -17.20 -14.56 6.78
C GLY A 131 -16.99 -13.28 7.60
N ARG A 132 -15.73 -12.83 7.81
CA ARG A 132 -15.43 -11.58 8.51
C ARG A 132 -15.73 -10.37 7.61
N LYS A 133 -16.13 -9.28 8.22
CA LYS A 133 -16.38 -8.00 7.54
C LYS A 133 -15.19 -7.08 7.73
N VAL A 134 -14.36 -6.97 6.68
CA VAL A 134 -13.05 -6.33 6.76
C VAL A 134 -13.07 -4.94 6.14
N GLY A 135 -12.60 -3.94 6.92
CA GLY A 135 -12.14 -2.66 6.39
C GLY A 135 -10.62 -2.71 6.20
N MET A 136 -10.12 -2.29 5.03
CA MET A 136 -8.69 -2.29 4.71
C MET A 136 -8.22 -0.92 4.28
N ILE A 137 -7.04 -0.50 4.78
CA ILE A 137 -6.37 0.76 4.44
C ILE A 137 -4.96 0.47 3.95
N GLY A 138 -4.57 1.00 2.80
CA GLY A 138 -3.22 0.80 2.26
C GLY A 138 -2.90 1.66 1.06
N THR A 139 -1.82 1.34 0.40
CA THR A 139 -1.31 2.06 -0.77
C THR A 139 -2.35 2.17 -1.90
N ASN A 140 -3.15 1.13 -2.10
CA ASN A 140 -4.19 1.09 -3.12
C ASN A 140 -5.51 1.76 -2.69
N GLY A 141 -5.54 2.41 -1.53
CA GLY A 141 -6.73 3.09 -1.01
C GLY A 141 -7.38 2.41 0.18
N ILE A 142 -8.63 2.76 0.43
CA ILE A 142 -9.48 2.28 1.52
C ILE A 142 -10.57 1.41 0.90
N TYR A 143 -10.71 0.18 1.41
CA TYR A 143 -11.69 -0.81 0.93
C TYR A 143 -12.54 -1.33 2.07
N PHE A 144 -13.86 -1.31 1.94
CA PHE A 144 -14.77 -1.97 2.88
C PHE A 144 -16.12 -2.24 2.23
N LEU A 145 -16.64 -3.44 2.39
CA LEU A 145 -17.97 -3.86 1.93
C LEU A 145 -18.31 -3.42 0.49
N GLY A 146 -17.38 -3.64 -0.45
CA GLY A 146 -17.53 -3.28 -1.86
C GLY A 146 -17.27 -1.81 -2.18
N ARG A 147 -17.01 -0.95 -1.19
CA ARG A 147 -16.64 0.47 -1.40
C ARG A 147 -15.13 0.60 -1.56
N HIS A 148 -14.72 1.57 -2.38
CA HIS A 148 -13.33 1.98 -2.55
C HIS A 148 -13.21 3.50 -2.48
N GLN A 149 -12.18 3.99 -1.78
CA GLN A 149 -11.84 5.41 -1.67
C GLN A 149 -10.33 5.56 -1.85
N GLU A 150 -9.90 6.57 -2.57
CA GLU A 150 -8.46 6.88 -2.69
C GLU A 150 -7.91 7.44 -1.38
N THR A 151 -6.64 7.24 -1.15
CA THR A 151 -5.91 7.83 -0.02
C THR A 151 -4.62 8.49 -0.50
N ALA A 152 -4.24 9.61 0.13
CA ALA A 152 -3.03 10.33 -0.21
C ALA A 152 -1.75 9.62 0.26
N ASN A 153 -1.84 8.79 1.29
CA ASN A 153 -0.72 8.10 1.92
C ASN A 153 -1.07 6.64 2.20
N THR A 154 -0.08 5.75 2.11
CA THR A 154 -0.21 4.33 2.53
C THR A 154 -0.77 4.20 3.96
N THR A 155 -0.31 5.05 4.87
CA THR A 155 -0.82 5.20 6.23
C THR A 155 -1.31 6.64 6.38
N PRO A 156 -2.61 6.92 6.33
CA PRO A 156 -3.19 8.27 6.45
C PRO A 156 -2.81 8.96 7.77
N GLU A 157 -3.04 10.27 7.86
CA GLU A 157 -2.88 11.01 9.12
C GLU A 157 -3.86 10.50 10.17
N SER A 158 -3.55 10.70 11.44
CA SER A 158 -4.28 10.09 12.56
C SER A 158 -5.76 10.47 12.58
N TYR A 159 -6.12 11.70 12.20
CA TYR A 159 -7.51 12.14 12.10
C TYR A 159 -8.29 11.33 11.06
N GLU A 160 -7.74 11.20 9.85
CA GLU A 160 -8.35 10.43 8.78
C GLU A 160 -8.44 8.95 9.13
N LEU A 161 -7.43 8.40 9.82
CA LEU A 161 -7.45 7.01 10.27
C LEU A 161 -8.60 6.74 11.25
N GLN A 162 -8.74 7.57 12.29
CA GLN A 162 -9.79 7.38 13.30
C GLN A 162 -11.18 7.60 12.70
N LYS A 163 -11.32 8.56 11.79
CA LYS A 163 -12.55 8.78 11.02
C LYS A 163 -12.89 7.55 10.18
N THR A 164 -11.94 7.01 9.43
CA THR A 164 -12.12 5.81 8.61
C THR A 164 -12.48 4.59 9.45
N PHE A 165 -11.84 4.39 10.60
CA PHE A 165 -12.20 3.32 11.52
C PHE A 165 -13.63 3.47 12.06
N ARG A 166 -14.08 4.71 12.29
CA ARG A 166 -15.47 4.97 12.65
C ARG A 166 -16.42 4.60 11.53
N GLU A 167 -16.09 4.96 10.27
CA GLU A 167 -16.87 4.57 9.09
C GLU A 167 -16.93 3.04 8.92
N PHE A 168 -15.82 2.32 9.16
CA PHE A 168 -15.80 0.85 9.15
C PHE A 168 -16.76 0.27 10.17
N LEU A 169 -16.69 0.76 11.40
CA LEU A 169 -17.51 0.30 12.52
C LEU A 169 -19.00 0.57 12.24
N ASP A 170 -19.36 1.76 11.74
CA ASP A 170 -20.73 2.14 11.40
C ASP A 170 -21.28 1.33 10.23
N ALA A 171 -20.42 0.91 9.29
CA ALA A 171 -20.77 0.00 8.22
C ALA A 171 -20.90 -1.46 8.67
N GLY A 172 -20.51 -1.77 9.92
CA GLY A 172 -20.60 -3.11 10.50
C GLY A 172 -19.37 -3.98 10.25
N CYS A 173 -18.20 -3.39 9.92
CA CYS A 173 -16.95 -4.14 9.92
C CYS A 173 -16.56 -4.57 11.33
N ASP A 174 -16.04 -5.79 11.44
CA ASP A 174 -15.53 -6.38 12.70
C ASP A 174 -14.00 -6.39 12.76
N THR A 175 -13.34 -6.12 11.65
CA THR A 175 -11.89 -6.15 11.49
C THR A 175 -11.41 -4.94 10.70
N ALA A 176 -10.37 -4.27 11.20
CA ALA A 176 -9.62 -3.24 10.48
C ALA A 176 -8.20 -3.76 10.22
N LEU A 177 -7.85 -3.80 8.95
CA LEU A 177 -6.56 -4.26 8.44
C LEU A 177 -5.85 -3.08 7.76
N MET A 178 -4.58 -2.81 8.07
CA MET A 178 -3.89 -1.68 7.47
C MET A 178 -2.42 -1.91 7.21
N GLU A 179 -1.92 -1.26 6.16
CA GLU A 179 -0.49 -1.10 5.95
C GLU A 179 0.06 -0.05 6.93
N VAL A 180 1.10 -0.41 7.68
CA VAL A 180 1.77 0.46 8.65
C VAL A 180 3.17 0.81 8.14
N SER A 181 3.30 2.01 7.58
CA SER A 181 4.58 2.51 7.08
C SER A 181 5.49 3.00 8.22
N SER A 182 6.80 2.98 8.00
CA SER A 182 7.77 3.52 8.96
C SER A 182 7.56 5.01 9.22
N GLN A 183 7.21 5.78 8.19
CA GLN A 183 6.85 7.19 8.34
C GLN A 183 5.55 7.37 9.14
N GLY A 184 4.55 6.49 8.96
CA GLY A 184 3.32 6.51 9.74
C GLY A 184 3.58 6.30 11.24
N LEU A 185 4.55 5.44 11.57
CA LEU A 185 5.01 5.23 12.95
C LEU A 185 5.82 6.43 13.46
N MET A 186 6.77 6.94 12.66
CA MET A 186 7.63 8.08 13.00
C MET A 186 6.83 9.38 13.22
N MET A 187 5.77 9.58 12.46
CA MET A 187 4.94 10.78 12.52
C MET A 187 3.71 10.60 13.43
N ASP A 188 3.72 9.66 14.34
CA ASP A 188 2.63 9.37 15.29
C ASP A 188 1.25 9.15 14.66
N ARG A 189 1.15 8.85 13.36
CA ARG A 189 -0.14 8.67 12.68
C ARG A 189 -0.97 7.52 13.26
N VAL A 190 -0.29 6.53 13.82
CA VAL A 190 -0.90 5.34 14.45
C VAL A 190 -0.77 5.35 15.98
N ALA A 191 -0.45 6.50 16.58
CA ALA A 191 -0.38 6.61 18.04
C ALA A 191 -1.78 6.36 18.66
N GLY A 192 -1.80 5.78 19.85
CA GLY A 192 -3.05 5.40 20.53
C GLY A 192 -3.77 4.18 19.98
N ILE A 193 -3.31 3.59 18.86
CA ILE A 193 -3.83 2.34 18.31
C ILE A 193 -3.04 1.17 18.91
N HIS A 194 -3.76 0.19 19.44
CA HIS A 194 -3.23 -1.12 19.80
C HIS A 194 -3.67 -2.13 18.75
N TYR A 195 -2.73 -2.98 18.30
CA TYR A 195 -3.01 -4.01 17.29
C TYR A 195 -3.17 -5.37 17.97
N ASP A 196 -4.17 -6.14 17.57
CA ASP A 196 -4.27 -7.55 17.98
C ASP A 196 -3.14 -8.35 17.32
N ILE A 197 -2.85 -8.03 16.04
CA ILE A 197 -1.80 -8.69 15.27
C ILE A 197 -0.95 -7.64 14.54
N GLY A 198 0.37 -7.69 14.74
CA GLY A 198 1.38 -7.01 13.92
C GLY A 198 2.06 -8.00 12.99
N VAL A 199 2.18 -7.68 11.70
CA VAL A 199 2.81 -8.55 10.70
C VAL A 199 4.06 -7.90 10.15
N PHE A 200 5.18 -8.64 10.12
CA PHE A 200 6.43 -8.23 9.47
C PHE A 200 6.70 -9.07 8.23
N THR A 201 6.85 -8.44 7.07
CA THR A 201 7.10 -9.13 5.80
C THR A 201 8.59 -9.29 5.48
N ASN A 202 9.31 -8.19 5.35
CA ASN A 202 10.75 -8.15 5.04
C ASN A 202 11.32 -6.75 5.24
N LEU A 203 12.65 -6.63 5.26
CA LEU A 203 13.34 -5.35 5.34
C LEU A 203 14.52 -5.30 4.37
N SER A 204 14.58 -4.24 3.57
CA SER A 204 15.74 -3.90 2.73
C SER A 204 15.93 -2.38 2.72
N PRO A 205 17.10 -1.86 2.38
CA PRO A 205 17.34 -0.41 2.30
C PRO A 205 16.32 0.27 1.38
N ASP A 206 15.55 1.19 1.95
CA ASP A 206 14.55 2.00 1.27
C ASP A 206 14.21 3.21 2.15
N HIS A 207 13.62 4.26 1.59
CA HIS A 207 13.21 5.44 2.34
C HIS A 207 14.33 6.08 3.21
N ILE A 208 15.55 6.13 2.67
CA ILE A 208 16.70 6.77 3.33
C ILE A 208 17.10 8.01 2.51
N GLY A 209 16.91 9.21 3.08
CA GLY A 209 17.22 10.44 2.37
C GLY A 209 16.64 11.69 3.02
N PRO A 210 16.79 12.86 2.37
CA PRO A 210 16.22 14.11 2.86
C PRO A 210 14.69 14.05 3.00
N GLY A 211 14.18 14.31 4.20
CA GLY A 211 12.76 14.26 4.51
C GLY A 211 12.20 12.85 4.77
N GLU A 212 13.06 11.85 4.78
CA GLU A 212 12.80 10.46 5.14
C GLU A 212 13.66 10.04 6.36
N HIS A 213 13.99 8.75 6.49
CA HIS A 213 14.87 8.29 7.57
C HIS A 213 16.33 8.66 7.29
N LYS A 214 17.10 8.93 8.35
CA LYS A 214 18.52 9.31 8.24
C LYS A 214 19.42 8.11 7.96
N THR A 215 19.07 6.94 8.52
CA THR A 215 19.83 5.70 8.38
C THR A 215 18.93 4.49 8.24
N PHE A 216 19.50 3.37 7.82
CA PHE A 216 18.78 2.09 7.74
C PHE A 216 18.35 1.58 9.12
N GLU A 217 19.18 1.80 10.16
CA GLU A 217 18.89 1.43 11.54
C GLU A 217 17.69 2.22 12.08
N GLU A 218 17.61 3.52 11.77
CA GLU A 218 16.46 4.34 12.12
C GLU A 218 15.19 3.81 11.42
N TYR A 219 15.24 3.54 10.12
CA TYR A 219 14.16 2.96 9.34
C TYR A 219 13.67 1.63 9.94
N ARG A 220 14.61 0.72 10.29
CA ARG A 220 14.33 -0.55 10.95
C ARG A 220 13.69 -0.35 12.32
N SER A 221 14.26 0.52 13.15
CA SER A 221 13.77 0.81 14.51
C SER A 221 12.32 1.31 14.49
N TRP A 222 11.98 2.20 13.53
CA TRP A 222 10.61 2.69 13.42
C TRP A 222 9.63 1.56 13.05
N LYS A 223 9.97 0.67 12.13
CA LYS A 223 9.10 -0.49 11.85
C LYS A 223 8.94 -1.41 13.06
N GLY A 224 9.98 -1.57 13.84
CA GLY A 224 9.96 -2.34 15.09
C GLY A 224 8.96 -1.81 16.13
N GLN A 225 8.57 -0.51 16.07
CA GLN A 225 7.60 0.05 17.00
C GLN A 225 6.21 -0.61 16.90
N LEU A 226 5.86 -1.23 15.77
CA LEU A 226 4.62 -1.99 15.63
C LEU A 226 4.56 -3.15 16.65
N PHE A 227 5.71 -3.82 16.89
CA PHE A 227 5.81 -5.00 17.78
C PHE A 227 5.87 -4.64 19.27
N LYS A 228 5.94 -3.35 19.59
CA LYS A 228 5.73 -2.80 20.94
C LYS A 228 4.28 -2.38 21.20
N ARG A 229 3.43 -2.43 20.16
CA ARG A 229 2.04 -1.96 20.16
C ARG A 229 1.05 -3.04 19.69
N CYS A 230 1.48 -4.31 19.62
CA CYS A 230 0.60 -5.42 19.27
C CYS A 230 0.62 -6.53 20.32
N THR A 231 -0.45 -7.33 20.33
CA THR A 231 -0.57 -8.51 21.20
C THR A 231 0.21 -9.69 20.65
N THR A 232 0.09 -9.95 19.32
CA THR A 232 0.79 -11.02 18.63
C THR A 232 1.56 -10.46 17.43
N GLY A 233 2.84 -10.80 17.32
CA GLY A 233 3.70 -10.49 16.17
C GLY A 233 3.81 -11.71 15.27
N VAL A 234 3.34 -11.63 14.02
CA VAL A 234 3.55 -12.63 12.96
C VAL A 234 4.74 -12.19 12.12
N VAL A 235 5.85 -12.92 12.21
CA VAL A 235 7.14 -12.43 11.73
C VAL A 235 7.87 -13.40 10.81
N ASN A 236 8.42 -12.88 9.72
CA ASN A 236 9.28 -13.63 8.80
C ASN A 236 10.66 -13.83 9.44
N ILE A 237 11.01 -15.06 9.82
CA ILE A 237 12.29 -15.35 10.46
C ILE A 237 13.46 -15.55 9.49
N ASP A 238 13.18 -15.61 8.20
CA ASP A 238 14.21 -15.76 7.17
C ASP A 238 14.82 -14.41 6.77
N ASP A 239 14.23 -13.29 7.17
CA ASP A 239 14.82 -11.97 6.98
C ASP A 239 15.90 -11.72 8.03
N GLU A 240 17.12 -11.41 7.59
CA GLU A 240 18.28 -11.19 8.44
C GLU A 240 18.11 -10.05 9.46
N ASN A 241 17.19 -9.14 9.20
CA ASN A 241 16.91 -7.99 10.07
C ASN A 241 15.87 -8.29 11.16
N THR A 242 15.24 -9.46 11.14
CA THR A 242 14.10 -9.77 12.04
C THR A 242 14.48 -9.64 13.51
N GLU A 243 15.60 -10.18 13.94
CA GLU A 243 16.06 -10.13 15.34
C GLU A 243 16.26 -8.68 15.79
N ALA A 244 16.98 -7.89 15.01
CA ALA A 244 17.23 -6.49 15.33
C ALA A 244 15.98 -5.58 15.21
N LEU A 245 15.04 -5.92 14.32
CA LEU A 245 13.75 -5.24 14.22
C LEU A 245 12.88 -5.46 15.46
N LEU A 246 12.94 -6.66 16.03
CA LEU A 246 12.16 -7.05 17.21
C LEU A 246 12.78 -6.58 18.53
N GLU A 247 13.89 -5.87 18.51
CA GLU A 247 14.52 -5.38 19.75
C GLU A 247 13.52 -4.61 20.65
N GLY A 248 13.37 -5.12 21.88
CA GLY A 248 12.43 -4.56 22.86
C GLY A 248 10.95 -4.75 22.54
N HIS A 249 10.58 -5.74 21.69
CA HIS A 249 9.18 -6.12 21.49
C HIS A 249 8.52 -6.63 22.78
N THR A 250 7.21 -6.51 22.86
CA THR A 250 6.42 -6.96 24.03
C THR A 250 5.37 -8.00 23.66
N CYS A 251 5.22 -8.31 22.39
CA CYS A 251 4.19 -9.20 21.86
C CYS A 251 4.62 -10.68 21.92
N LYS A 252 3.62 -11.57 21.86
CA LYS A 252 3.85 -12.99 21.59
C LYS A 252 4.25 -13.16 20.12
N LEU A 253 5.32 -13.90 19.85
CA LEU A 253 5.76 -14.15 18.47
C LEU A 253 5.16 -15.44 17.92
N VAL A 254 4.77 -15.35 16.66
CA VAL A 254 4.42 -16.46 15.77
C VAL A 254 5.26 -16.27 14.50
N THR A 255 6.06 -17.30 14.17
CA THR A 255 7.06 -17.20 13.12
C THR A 255 6.64 -17.92 11.85
N TYR A 256 7.06 -17.39 10.71
CA TYR A 256 6.88 -18.05 9.42
C TYR A 256 8.11 -17.87 8.54
N GLY A 257 8.29 -18.78 7.57
CA GLY A 257 9.42 -18.76 6.64
C GLY A 257 9.64 -20.10 5.98
N CYS A 258 10.82 -20.28 5.34
CA CYS A 258 11.29 -21.54 4.81
C CYS A 258 12.25 -22.25 5.79
N SER A 259 12.77 -21.54 6.78
CA SER A 259 13.65 -22.08 7.83
C SER A 259 12.95 -23.14 8.66
N GLU A 260 13.72 -24.18 9.07
CA GLU A 260 13.22 -25.25 9.96
C GLU A 260 12.77 -24.76 11.34
N LYS A 261 13.18 -23.54 11.71
CA LYS A 261 12.81 -22.93 13.00
C LYS A 261 11.47 -22.20 12.94
N ALA A 262 10.86 -22.05 11.74
CA ALA A 262 9.60 -21.36 11.60
C ALA A 262 8.43 -22.17 12.18
N ASP A 263 7.49 -21.51 12.85
CA ASP A 263 6.24 -22.12 13.32
C ASP A 263 5.40 -22.63 12.13
N TYR A 264 5.33 -21.83 11.05
CA TYR A 264 4.69 -22.18 9.78
C TYR A 264 5.76 -22.15 8.68
N ARG A 265 6.13 -23.31 8.19
CA ARG A 265 7.24 -23.47 7.25
C ARG A 265 6.75 -23.88 5.87
N ALA A 266 7.11 -23.13 4.84
CA ALA A 266 6.96 -23.61 3.47
C ALA A 266 8.07 -24.58 3.08
N GLY A 267 7.68 -25.71 2.50
CA GLY A 267 8.58 -26.60 1.77
C GLY A 267 8.91 -26.06 0.37
N THR A 268 9.44 -26.93 -0.48
CA THR A 268 9.67 -26.63 -1.89
C THR A 268 8.35 -26.23 -2.57
N TYR A 269 8.35 -25.14 -3.34
CA TYR A 269 7.20 -24.69 -4.07
C TYR A 269 7.24 -25.08 -5.56
N GLN A 270 6.09 -25.21 -6.16
CA GLN A 270 5.88 -25.49 -7.58
C GLN A 270 5.24 -24.28 -8.24
N LEU A 271 5.74 -23.90 -9.41
CA LEU A 271 5.13 -22.89 -10.26
C LEU A 271 4.00 -23.51 -11.05
N LEU A 272 2.82 -22.90 -11.00
CA LEU A 272 1.62 -23.37 -11.70
C LEU A 272 1.12 -22.29 -12.65
N ARG A 273 0.92 -22.67 -13.92
CA ARG A 273 0.34 -21.81 -14.94
C ARG A 273 -0.75 -22.55 -15.70
N THR A 274 -1.93 -21.93 -15.77
CA THR A 274 -3.05 -22.30 -16.67
C THR A 274 -3.56 -21.01 -17.32
N HIS A 275 -4.59 -21.09 -18.13
CA HIS A 275 -5.20 -19.91 -18.77
C HIS A 275 -5.77 -18.89 -17.76
N ASP A 276 -6.26 -19.38 -16.62
CA ASP A 276 -6.95 -18.61 -15.57
C ASP A 276 -6.19 -18.57 -14.23
N PHE A 277 -5.01 -19.20 -14.18
CA PHE A 277 -4.21 -19.29 -12.98
C PHE A 277 -2.72 -19.10 -13.29
N LEU A 278 -2.08 -18.16 -12.57
CA LEU A 278 -0.63 -17.98 -12.55
C LEU A 278 -0.18 -17.82 -11.10
N GLY A 279 0.43 -18.85 -10.55
CA GLY A 279 0.71 -18.83 -9.12
C GLY A 279 1.64 -19.93 -8.66
N VAL A 280 1.60 -20.17 -7.36
CA VAL A 280 2.46 -21.15 -6.69
C VAL A 280 1.63 -22.15 -5.88
N ARG A 281 2.18 -23.38 -5.74
CA ARG A 281 1.71 -24.39 -4.80
C ARG A 281 2.86 -24.83 -3.93
N PHE A 282 2.63 -24.95 -2.63
CA PHE A 282 3.63 -25.43 -1.67
C PHE A 282 2.96 -26.13 -0.51
N HIS A 283 3.72 -26.95 0.20
CA HIS A 283 3.29 -27.63 1.41
C HIS A 283 3.75 -26.83 2.63
N VAL A 284 2.85 -26.60 3.58
CA VAL A 284 3.14 -25.98 4.88
C VAL A 284 3.34 -27.08 5.91
N SER A 285 4.37 -26.95 6.71
CA SER A 285 4.69 -27.85 7.83
C SER A 285 5.04 -27.06 9.09
N GLY A 286 5.23 -27.75 10.23
CA GLY A 286 5.51 -27.13 11.53
C GLY A 286 4.32 -27.22 12.46
N LYS A 287 3.72 -26.09 12.83
CA LYS A 287 2.48 -26.08 13.66
C LYS A 287 1.24 -26.49 12.89
N ASP A 288 1.37 -26.69 11.60
CA ASP A 288 0.30 -27.13 10.71
C ASP A 288 0.84 -28.06 9.63
N ASP A 289 -0.05 -28.80 8.95
CA ASP A 289 0.25 -29.73 7.87
C ASP A 289 -0.80 -29.57 6.78
N MET A 290 -0.52 -28.72 5.76
CA MET A 290 -1.48 -28.43 4.70
C MET A 290 -0.84 -28.02 3.38
N ASP A 291 -1.46 -28.39 2.26
CA ASP A 291 -1.09 -27.91 0.94
C ASP A 291 -1.75 -26.53 0.68
N VAL A 292 -0.99 -25.58 0.17
CA VAL A 292 -1.46 -24.24 -0.15
C VAL A 292 -1.28 -23.93 -1.63
N LYS A 293 -2.31 -23.38 -2.25
CA LYS A 293 -2.31 -22.88 -3.62
C LYS A 293 -2.62 -21.38 -3.62
N VAL A 294 -1.77 -20.60 -4.26
CA VAL A 294 -1.87 -19.14 -4.28
C VAL A 294 -1.90 -18.63 -5.71
N ASN A 295 -2.93 -17.85 -6.07
CA ASN A 295 -3.07 -17.28 -7.40
C ASN A 295 -2.26 -15.99 -7.56
N MET A 296 -0.99 -16.06 -7.21
CA MET A 296 0.01 -15.00 -7.44
C MET A 296 1.37 -15.62 -7.67
N PRO A 297 2.13 -15.18 -8.69
CA PRO A 297 3.39 -15.81 -9.05
C PRO A 297 4.54 -15.42 -8.12
N GLY A 298 5.56 -16.27 -8.18
CA GLY A 298 6.87 -16.02 -7.61
C GLY A 298 7.03 -16.38 -6.13
N GLU A 299 8.28 -16.48 -5.72
CA GLU A 299 8.69 -16.86 -4.36
C GLU A 299 8.13 -15.92 -3.28
N PHE A 300 8.07 -14.61 -3.56
CA PHE A 300 7.50 -13.64 -2.60
C PHE A 300 6.04 -13.93 -2.26
N SER A 301 5.31 -14.57 -3.16
CA SER A 301 3.92 -14.98 -2.92
C SER A 301 3.83 -16.10 -1.88
N VAL A 302 4.84 -16.97 -1.78
CA VAL A 302 4.95 -17.99 -0.73
C VAL A 302 5.04 -17.31 0.65
N TYR A 303 5.94 -16.35 0.81
CA TYR A 303 6.10 -15.63 2.08
C TYR A 303 4.87 -14.80 2.45
N ASN A 304 4.27 -14.10 1.48
CA ASN A 304 3.06 -13.32 1.73
C ASN A 304 1.88 -14.22 2.12
N ALA A 305 1.76 -15.39 1.49
CA ALA A 305 0.74 -16.37 1.81
C ALA A 305 0.96 -17.03 3.19
N LEU A 306 2.21 -17.35 3.55
CA LEU A 306 2.54 -17.83 4.89
C LEU A 306 2.17 -16.81 5.97
N ALA A 307 2.43 -15.52 5.73
CA ALA A 307 2.01 -14.46 6.65
C ALA A 307 0.48 -14.43 6.81
N ALA A 308 -0.27 -14.50 5.70
CA ALA A 308 -1.73 -14.51 5.73
C ALA A 308 -2.30 -15.77 6.39
N LEU A 309 -1.71 -16.94 6.12
CA LEU A 309 -2.03 -18.21 6.78
C LEU A 309 -1.79 -18.10 8.30
N ALA A 310 -0.61 -17.63 8.71
CA ALA A 310 -0.27 -17.48 10.12
C ALA A 310 -1.25 -16.53 10.84
N VAL A 311 -1.66 -15.43 10.22
CA VAL A 311 -2.72 -14.54 10.75
C VAL A 311 -4.04 -15.30 10.88
N GLY A 312 -4.45 -16.07 9.85
CA GLY A 312 -5.64 -16.89 9.91
C GLY A 312 -5.62 -17.90 11.06
N LYS A 313 -4.49 -18.57 11.28
CA LYS A 313 -4.29 -19.53 12.37
C LYS A 313 -4.27 -18.86 13.75
N VAL A 314 -3.65 -17.68 13.88
CA VAL A 314 -3.70 -16.89 15.13
C VAL A 314 -5.14 -16.52 15.49
N LEU A 315 -5.98 -16.22 14.51
CA LEU A 315 -7.39 -15.90 14.69
C LEU A 315 -8.30 -17.12 14.79
N GLY A 316 -7.76 -18.35 14.69
CA GLY A 316 -8.52 -19.60 14.77
C GLY A 316 -9.48 -19.81 13.59
N LEU A 317 -9.14 -19.31 12.38
CA LEU A 317 -9.97 -19.48 11.20
C LEU A 317 -9.90 -20.91 10.67
N PRO A 318 -10.98 -21.43 10.02
CA PRO A 318 -10.99 -22.75 9.40
C PRO A 318 -9.97 -22.83 8.25
N ASP A 319 -9.40 -24.02 8.03
CA ASP A 319 -8.44 -24.29 6.96
C ASP A 319 -9.06 -24.06 5.58
N GLU A 320 -10.32 -24.42 5.40
CA GLU A 320 -11.07 -24.20 4.16
C GLU A 320 -11.13 -22.72 3.80
N ALA A 321 -11.31 -21.84 4.78
CA ALA A 321 -11.33 -20.40 4.55
C ALA A 321 -9.94 -19.86 4.18
N ILE A 322 -8.86 -20.41 4.75
CA ILE A 322 -7.49 -20.07 4.41
C ILE A 322 -7.20 -20.51 2.96
N HIS A 323 -7.54 -21.75 2.60
CA HIS A 323 -7.38 -22.27 1.24
C HIS A 323 -8.16 -21.45 0.20
N GLU A 324 -9.45 -21.22 0.46
CA GLU A 324 -10.30 -20.45 -0.44
C GLU A 324 -9.78 -19.02 -0.59
N GLY A 325 -9.47 -18.35 0.53
CA GLY A 325 -9.01 -16.98 0.53
C GLY A 325 -7.71 -16.79 -0.23
N LEU A 326 -6.71 -17.66 -0.03
CA LEU A 326 -5.43 -17.60 -0.75
C LEU A 326 -5.57 -17.96 -2.22
N GLY A 327 -6.38 -18.98 -2.54
CA GLY A 327 -6.58 -19.45 -3.92
C GLY A 327 -7.31 -18.44 -4.82
N ARG A 328 -8.22 -17.62 -4.27
CA ARG A 328 -9.00 -16.61 -5.01
C ARG A 328 -8.45 -15.20 -4.90
N CYS A 329 -7.39 -14.97 -4.12
CA CYS A 329 -6.86 -13.62 -3.90
C CYS A 329 -6.39 -13.00 -5.21
N VAL A 330 -6.92 -11.81 -5.50
CA VAL A 330 -6.49 -10.96 -6.61
C VAL A 330 -6.16 -9.58 -6.05
N VAL A 331 -5.01 -9.04 -6.44
CA VAL A 331 -4.59 -7.69 -6.09
C VAL A 331 -4.59 -6.84 -7.35
N LYS A 332 -5.49 -5.86 -7.43
CA LYS A 332 -5.57 -4.98 -8.61
C LYS A 332 -4.21 -4.37 -8.94
N GLY A 333 -3.80 -4.55 -10.20
CA GLY A 333 -2.55 -4.02 -10.72
C GLY A 333 -1.27 -4.63 -10.11
N ARG A 334 -1.36 -5.83 -9.54
CA ARG A 334 -0.20 -6.61 -9.06
C ARG A 334 -0.30 -8.02 -9.62
N VAL A 335 0.35 -8.24 -10.76
CA VAL A 335 0.26 -9.49 -11.54
C VAL A 335 -1.21 -9.94 -11.70
N GLU A 336 -2.06 -8.99 -12.00
CA GLU A 336 -3.49 -9.20 -12.12
C GLU A 336 -3.81 -9.88 -13.45
N LEU A 337 -4.22 -11.13 -13.44
CA LEU A 337 -4.61 -11.87 -14.64
C LEU A 337 -5.87 -11.30 -15.27
N VAL A 338 -5.88 -11.23 -16.60
CA VAL A 338 -7.05 -10.92 -17.42
C VAL A 338 -7.35 -12.14 -18.28
N PRO A 339 -8.27 -13.03 -17.87
CA PRO A 339 -8.48 -14.34 -18.50
C PRO A 339 -9.36 -14.22 -19.77
N ILE A 340 -8.79 -13.62 -20.83
CA ILE A 340 -9.48 -13.40 -22.10
C ILE A 340 -9.21 -14.49 -23.17
N SER A 341 -8.28 -15.40 -22.92
CA SER A 341 -7.95 -16.46 -23.86
C SER A 341 -7.44 -17.72 -23.16
N ARG A 342 -7.68 -18.87 -23.77
CA ARG A 342 -7.08 -20.14 -23.34
C ARG A 342 -5.72 -20.42 -23.99
N LYS A 343 -5.34 -19.66 -25.03
CA LYS A 343 -4.12 -19.86 -25.80
C LYS A 343 -2.92 -19.14 -25.20
N PHE A 344 -3.14 -17.98 -24.60
CA PHE A 344 -2.09 -17.15 -24.00
C PHE A 344 -2.54 -16.58 -22.65
N THR A 345 -1.59 -16.12 -21.88
CA THR A 345 -1.84 -15.45 -20.59
C THR A 345 -1.54 -13.97 -20.73
N ILE A 346 -2.45 -13.09 -20.32
CA ILE A 346 -2.20 -11.65 -20.21
C ILE A 346 -2.41 -11.19 -18.77
N LEU A 347 -1.55 -10.28 -18.30
CA LEU A 347 -1.62 -9.73 -16.94
C LEU A 347 -1.32 -8.24 -16.91
N LEU A 348 -1.83 -7.57 -15.88
CA LEU A 348 -1.60 -6.16 -15.58
C LEU A 348 -0.70 -6.04 -14.35
N ASP A 349 0.31 -5.16 -14.39
CA ASP A 349 1.17 -4.89 -13.24
C ASP A 349 1.56 -3.41 -13.14
N TYR A 350 1.81 -2.96 -11.92
CA TYR A 350 2.22 -1.58 -11.62
C TYR A 350 3.75 -1.36 -11.73
N ALA A 351 4.52 -2.32 -12.18
CA ALA A 351 5.95 -2.16 -12.39
C ALA A 351 6.22 -0.97 -13.34
N HIS A 352 6.87 0.07 -12.84
CA HIS A 352 7.05 1.34 -13.51
C HIS A 352 8.46 1.95 -13.36
N ASN A 353 9.41 1.14 -12.89
CA ASN A 353 10.81 1.47 -12.80
C ASN A 353 11.68 0.23 -13.06
N GLU A 354 12.98 0.44 -13.25
CA GLU A 354 13.95 -0.60 -13.57
C GLU A 354 13.87 -1.80 -12.63
N VAL A 355 14.02 -1.57 -11.33
CA VAL A 355 14.07 -2.64 -10.30
C VAL A 355 12.78 -3.47 -10.26
N SER A 356 11.61 -2.80 -10.32
CA SER A 356 10.33 -3.52 -10.29
C SER A 356 10.07 -4.28 -11.59
N THR A 357 10.49 -3.74 -12.73
CA THR A 357 10.37 -4.39 -14.04
C THR A 357 11.26 -5.63 -14.09
N GLU A 358 12.53 -5.53 -13.68
CA GLU A 358 13.44 -6.67 -13.62
C GLU A 358 12.92 -7.79 -12.72
N SER A 359 12.47 -7.44 -11.52
CA SER A 359 11.89 -8.41 -10.57
C SER A 359 10.66 -9.12 -11.14
N LEU A 360 9.76 -8.38 -11.79
CA LEU A 360 8.58 -8.95 -12.43
C LEU A 360 8.96 -9.90 -13.57
N LEU A 361 9.79 -9.43 -14.52
CA LEU A 361 10.17 -10.23 -15.70
C LEU A 361 10.96 -11.48 -15.31
N THR A 362 11.83 -11.40 -14.28
CA THR A 362 12.51 -12.58 -13.70
C THR A 362 11.48 -13.60 -13.19
N THR A 363 10.50 -13.13 -12.44
CA THR A 363 9.42 -13.98 -11.90
C THR A 363 8.63 -14.64 -13.04
N LEU A 364 8.22 -13.87 -14.05
CA LEU A 364 7.42 -14.37 -15.17
C LEU A 364 8.21 -15.34 -16.06
N ARG A 365 9.50 -15.10 -16.25
CA ARG A 365 10.38 -15.98 -17.04
C ARG A 365 10.50 -17.38 -16.43
N ALA A 366 10.43 -17.50 -15.09
CA ALA A 366 10.47 -18.78 -14.40
C ALA A 366 9.28 -19.71 -14.74
N TYR A 367 8.18 -19.18 -15.32
CA TYR A 367 7.04 -19.97 -15.79
C TYR A 367 7.21 -20.53 -17.21
N ASP A 368 8.41 -20.41 -17.78
CA ASP A 368 8.80 -20.94 -19.09
C ASP A 368 7.76 -20.61 -20.22
N PRO A 369 7.43 -19.33 -20.44
CA PRO A 369 6.52 -18.95 -21.49
C PRO A 369 7.11 -19.21 -22.87
N HIS A 370 6.27 -19.51 -23.88
CA HIS A 370 6.71 -19.57 -25.27
C HIS A 370 7.38 -18.26 -25.70
N ARG A 371 6.74 -17.13 -25.43
CA ARG A 371 7.36 -15.79 -25.49
C ARG A 371 6.91 -14.99 -24.25
N LEU A 372 7.84 -14.21 -23.71
CA LEU A 372 7.54 -13.16 -22.75
C LEU A 372 7.41 -11.84 -23.51
N VAL A 373 6.17 -11.36 -23.65
CA VAL A 373 5.84 -10.10 -24.34
C VAL A 373 5.58 -9.02 -23.29
N VAL A 374 6.15 -7.83 -23.49
CA VAL A 374 5.97 -6.71 -22.54
C VAL A 374 5.37 -5.51 -23.24
N VAL A 375 4.23 -5.01 -22.75
CA VAL A 375 3.61 -3.75 -23.20
C VAL A 375 3.88 -2.70 -22.12
N PHE A 376 4.62 -1.64 -22.48
CA PHE A 376 4.97 -0.62 -21.50
C PHE A 376 5.22 0.76 -22.10
N GLY A 377 5.07 1.76 -21.25
CA GLY A 377 5.45 3.13 -21.48
C GLY A 377 6.07 3.74 -20.23
N CYS A 378 6.35 5.03 -20.28
CA CYS A 378 6.85 5.78 -19.13
C CYS A 378 6.11 7.10 -18.97
N GLY A 379 5.94 7.53 -17.72
CA GLY A 379 5.29 8.81 -17.42
C GLY A 379 6.09 10.02 -17.92
N GLY A 380 5.39 11.02 -18.46
CA GLY A 380 5.94 12.32 -18.79
C GLY A 380 6.28 13.15 -17.56
N ASN A 381 7.15 14.16 -17.72
CA ASN A 381 7.64 15.03 -16.64
C ASN A 381 8.26 14.25 -15.48
N ARG A 382 8.94 13.15 -15.77
CA ARG A 382 9.65 12.27 -14.84
C ARG A 382 11.10 12.08 -15.27
N SER A 383 11.92 11.48 -14.41
CA SER A 383 13.33 11.22 -14.71
C SER A 383 13.51 10.38 -15.98
N LYS A 384 14.33 10.86 -16.91
CA LYS A 384 14.70 10.13 -18.14
C LYS A 384 15.47 8.84 -17.84
N LEU A 385 16.22 8.78 -16.73
CA LEU A 385 16.95 7.58 -16.31
C LEU A 385 16.02 6.37 -16.17
N ARG A 386 14.79 6.59 -15.70
CA ARG A 386 13.77 5.54 -15.63
C ARG A 386 13.42 4.97 -17.01
N ARG A 387 13.32 5.82 -18.04
CA ARG A 387 13.01 5.41 -19.41
C ARG A 387 14.11 4.54 -19.99
N TYR A 388 15.36 4.98 -19.79
CA TYR A 388 16.55 4.22 -20.21
C TYR A 388 16.64 2.88 -19.49
N GLY A 389 16.47 2.86 -18.16
CA GLY A 389 16.54 1.64 -17.35
C GLY A 389 15.45 0.62 -17.70
N MET A 390 14.19 1.05 -17.81
CA MET A 390 13.09 0.15 -18.22
C MET A 390 13.31 -0.40 -19.63
N GLY A 391 13.72 0.44 -20.61
CA GLY A 391 14.06 0.00 -21.97
C GLY A 391 15.19 -1.03 -21.95
N GLU A 392 16.26 -0.79 -21.20
CA GLU A 392 17.41 -1.70 -21.08
C GLU A 392 17.00 -3.07 -20.52
N ILE A 393 16.20 -3.10 -19.46
CA ILE A 393 15.72 -4.36 -18.83
C ILE A 393 14.79 -5.11 -19.77
N CYS A 394 13.81 -4.44 -20.38
CA CYS A 394 12.89 -5.09 -21.32
C CYS A 394 13.62 -5.67 -22.53
N ALA A 395 14.62 -4.97 -23.06
CA ALA A 395 15.43 -5.47 -24.18
C ALA A 395 16.26 -6.72 -23.83
N LYS A 396 16.71 -6.85 -22.57
CA LYS A 396 17.47 -8.02 -22.09
C LYS A 396 16.59 -9.22 -21.78
N MET A 397 15.35 -8.99 -21.31
CA MET A 397 14.56 -10.03 -20.67
C MET A 397 13.30 -10.43 -21.43
N ALA A 398 12.73 -9.55 -22.26
CA ALA A 398 11.55 -9.85 -23.07
C ALA A 398 11.96 -10.42 -24.44
N ASP A 399 11.12 -11.30 -24.99
CA ASP A 399 11.27 -11.80 -26.36
C ASP A 399 10.70 -10.81 -27.38
N PHE A 400 9.73 -9.99 -26.96
CA PHE A 400 9.12 -8.92 -27.75
C PHE A 400 8.60 -7.81 -26.85
N SER A 401 8.80 -6.55 -27.26
CA SER A 401 8.33 -5.39 -26.51
C SER A 401 7.41 -4.51 -27.36
N ILE A 402 6.33 -4.02 -26.77
CA ILE A 402 5.42 -3.04 -27.37
C ILE A 402 5.56 -1.75 -26.59
N LEU A 403 6.22 -0.75 -27.21
CA LEU A 403 6.47 0.54 -26.60
C LEU A 403 5.29 1.46 -26.86
N THR A 404 4.71 2.03 -25.79
CA THR A 404 3.50 2.84 -25.91
C THR A 404 3.52 4.00 -24.90
N GLU A 405 2.45 4.78 -24.87
CA GLU A 405 2.28 5.81 -23.83
C GLU A 405 1.96 5.21 -22.47
N ASP A 406 2.16 6.03 -21.45
CA ASP A 406 1.60 5.89 -20.10
C ASP A 406 0.83 7.20 -19.80
N ASN A 407 1.09 7.87 -18.68
CA ASN A 407 0.61 9.21 -18.38
C ASN A 407 1.59 10.24 -18.94
N ASN A 408 1.36 10.70 -20.17
CA ASN A 408 2.28 11.60 -20.87
C ASN A 408 2.35 12.99 -20.24
N ARG A 409 1.30 13.39 -19.51
CA ARG A 409 1.15 14.73 -18.93
C ARG A 409 1.35 15.80 -20.01
N PHE A 410 2.36 16.65 -19.83
CA PHE A 410 2.68 17.75 -20.76
C PHE A 410 3.83 17.42 -21.74
N GLU A 411 4.23 16.15 -21.85
CA GLU A 411 5.33 15.72 -22.72
C GLU A 411 4.81 14.92 -23.91
N LYS A 412 5.39 15.16 -25.09
CA LYS A 412 5.02 14.41 -26.29
C LYS A 412 5.43 12.95 -26.17
N VAL A 413 4.54 12.03 -26.53
CA VAL A 413 4.78 10.59 -26.43
C VAL A 413 5.98 10.16 -27.27
N GLU A 414 6.19 10.76 -28.44
CA GLU A 414 7.31 10.44 -29.32
C GLU A 414 8.68 10.68 -28.66
N ASN A 415 8.80 11.72 -27.83
CA ASN A 415 10.01 12.00 -27.07
C ASN A 415 10.26 10.94 -25.98
N ILE A 416 9.19 10.50 -25.32
CA ILE A 416 9.27 9.45 -24.29
C ILE A 416 9.68 8.12 -24.93
N LEU A 417 9.08 7.75 -26.07
CA LEU A 417 9.43 6.54 -26.82
C LEU A 417 10.86 6.59 -27.35
N ALA A 418 11.32 7.75 -27.80
CA ALA A 418 12.72 7.93 -28.23
C ALA A 418 13.70 7.67 -27.07
N ASP A 419 13.42 8.17 -25.86
CA ASP A 419 14.23 7.88 -24.68
C ASP A 419 14.21 6.37 -24.32
N ILE A 420 13.04 5.71 -24.36
CA ILE A 420 12.92 4.26 -24.13
C ILE A 420 13.75 3.47 -25.15
N ARG A 421 13.69 3.86 -26.44
CA ARG A 421 14.47 3.22 -27.51
C ARG A 421 15.98 3.29 -27.29
N VAL A 422 16.47 4.39 -26.71
CA VAL A 422 17.89 4.47 -26.30
C VAL A 422 18.22 3.37 -25.29
N GLY A 423 17.36 3.15 -24.31
CA GLY A 423 17.49 2.07 -23.34
C GLY A 423 17.42 0.68 -24.01
N MET A 424 16.45 0.46 -24.91
CA MET A 424 16.32 -0.79 -25.67
C MET A 424 17.62 -1.14 -26.41
N ASN A 425 18.16 -0.19 -27.18
CA ASN A 425 19.39 -0.38 -27.94
C ASN A 425 20.61 -0.62 -27.05
N LYS A 426 20.67 0.00 -25.87
CA LYS A 426 21.71 -0.22 -24.87
C LYS A 426 21.63 -1.62 -24.27
N GLY A 427 20.42 -2.10 -23.98
CA GLY A 427 20.18 -3.42 -23.38
C GLY A 427 20.49 -4.56 -24.34
N ASN A 428 19.95 -4.49 -25.54
CA ASN A 428 20.18 -5.46 -26.62
C ASN A 428 19.86 -4.78 -27.97
N PRO A 429 20.86 -4.48 -28.82
CA PRO A 429 20.63 -3.88 -30.13
C PRO A 429 19.75 -4.70 -31.07
N ASP A 430 19.67 -6.02 -30.86
CA ASP A 430 18.86 -6.95 -31.66
C ASP A 430 17.49 -7.23 -31.06
N ALA A 431 17.13 -6.53 -29.97
CA ALA A 431 15.83 -6.69 -29.32
C ALA A 431 14.67 -6.39 -30.29
N LYS A 432 13.69 -7.27 -30.29
CA LYS A 432 12.49 -7.12 -31.13
C LYS A 432 11.47 -6.25 -30.41
N PHE A 433 11.07 -5.15 -31.04
CA PHE A 433 10.03 -4.29 -30.50
C PHE A 433 9.25 -3.56 -31.61
N VAL A 434 8.09 -3.03 -31.25
CA VAL A 434 7.27 -2.12 -32.03
C VAL A 434 6.89 -0.90 -31.22
N GLU A 435 6.76 0.26 -31.85
CA GLU A 435 6.27 1.48 -31.22
C GLU A 435 4.84 1.75 -31.70
N ILE A 436 3.92 1.78 -30.72
CA ILE A 436 2.50 2.08 -30.94
C ILE A 436 2.12 3.17 -29.93
N PRO A 437 2.12 4.46 -30.34
CA PRO A 437 1.95 5.58 -29.42
C PRO A 437 0.67 5.53 -28.59
N ASP A 438 -0.48 5.21 -29.19
CA ASP A 438 -1.74 5.07 -28.44
C ASP A 438 -1.77 3.74 -27.68
N ARG A 439 -2.04 3.80 -26.38
CA ARG A 439 -2.00 2.62 -25.52
C ARG A 439 -3.15 1.65 -25.79
N LEU A 440 -4.31 2.13 -26.22
CA LEU A 440 -5.42 1.24 -26.60
C LEU A 440 -5.05 0.41 -27.83
N ASP A 441 -4.48 1.05 -28.85
CA ASP A 441 -4.00 0.35 -30.06
C ASP A 441 -2.89 -0.64 -29.71
N ALA A 442 -2.02 -0.30 -28.75
CA ALA A 442 -0.98 -1.21 -28.27
C ALA A 442 -1.55 -2.44 -27.55
N LEU A 443 -2.61 -2.28 -26.77
CA LEU A 443 -3.32 -3.41 -26.13
C LEU A 443 -3.98 -4.32 -27.17
N HIS A 444 -4.67 -3.75 -28.18
CA HIS A 444 -5.26 -4.51 -29.28
C HIS A 444 -4.18 -5.26 -30.08
N TYR A 445 -3.08 -4.58 -30.42
CA TYR A 445 -1.95 -5.20 -31.10
C TYR A 445 -1.37 -6.38 -30.32
N ALA A 446 -1.24 -6.26 -29.01
CA ALA A 446 -0.73 -7.34 -28.14
C ALA A 446 -1.63 -8.57 -28.20
N VAL A 447 -2.96 -8.38 -28.23
CA VAL A 447 -3.96 -9.48 -28.34
C VAL A 447 -3.93 -10.10 -29.74
N ASP A 448 -3.94 -9.27 -30.80
CA ASP A 448 -4.00 -9.74 -32.20
C ASP A 448 -2.76 -10.54 -32.63
N HIS A 449 -1.59 -10.25 -32.03
CA HIS A 449 -0.31 -10.89 -32.35
C HIS A 449 0.15 -11.91 -31.31
N ALA A 450 -0.72 -12.20 -30.32
CA ALA A 450 -0.46 -13.22 -29.32
C ALA A 450 -0.38 -14.61 -29.95
N GLN A 451 0.57 -15.42 -29.49
CA GLN A 451 0.77 -16.80 -29.91
C GLN A 451 0.44 -17.75 -28.78
N GLU A 452 0.22 -19.02 -29.13
CA GLU A 452 -0.02 -20.04 -28.12
C GLU A 452 1.18 -20.18 -27.16
N GLY A 453 0.88 -20.19 -25.88
CA GLY A 453 1.89 -20.26 -24.83
C GLY A 453 2.54 -18.92 -24.46
N ASP A 454 2.17 -17.79 -25.09
CA ASP A 454 2.69 -16.48 -24.70
C ASP A 454 2.28 -16.11 -23.27
N LEU A 455 3.12 -15.28 -22.66
CA LEU A 455 2.83 -14.56 -21.44
C LEU A 455 3.04 -13.06 -21.73
N ILE A 456 1.96 -12.29 -21.70
CA ILE A 456 1.92 -10.87 -22.02
C ILE A 456 1.79 -10.07 -20.74
N ALA A 457 2.81 -9.29 -20.41
CA ALA A 457 2.82 -8.39 -19.27
C ALA A 457 2.54 -6.95 -19.72
N VAL A 458 1.39 -6.41 -19.35
CA VAL A 458 1.06 -4.99 -19.52
C VAL A 458 1.44 -4.26 -18.26
N ILE A 459 2.47 -3.40 -18.33
CA ILE A 459 3.06 -2.81 -17.14
C ILE A 459 3.03 -1.27 -17.16
N GLY A 460 3.17 -0.69 -15.96
CA GLY A 460 3.21 0.76 -15.73
C GLY A 460 2.00 1.28 -14.98
N LYS A 461 0.78 1.06 -15.49
CA LYS A 461 -0.45 1.61 -14.93
C LYS A 461 -1.03 0.77 -13.78
N GLY A 462 -0.99 -0.54 -13.92
CA GLY A 462 -1.49 -1.47 -12.89
C GLY A 462 -2.95 -1.16 -12.46
N HIS A 463 -3.12 -0.61 -11.25
CA HIS A 463 -4.43 -0.27 -10.67
C HIS A 463 -4.98 1.11 -11.09
N GLU A 464 -4.22 1.90 -11.85
CA GLU A 464 -4.69 3.21 -12.30
C GLU A 464 -5.87 3.08 -13.26
N THR A 465 -6.89 3.92 -13.05
CA THR A 465 -8.17 3.90 -13.80
C THR A 465 -8.26 5.02 -14.83
N TYR A 466 -7.17 5.74 -15.08
CA TYR A 466 -7.14 6.89 -15.96
C TYR A 466 -5.86 6.95 -16.79
N ARG A 467 -5.89 7.73 -17.87
CA ARG A 467 -4.71 8.26 -18.57
C ARG A 467 -4.68 9.78 -18.45
N ASP A 468 -3.49 10.34 -18.31
CA ASP A 468 -3.24 11.79 -18.18
C ASP A 468 -2.50 12.28 -19.42
N ARG A 469 -3.23 13.05 -20.24
CA ARG A 469 -2.69 13.74 -21.42
C ARG A 469 -2.91 15.24 -21.24
N GLU A 470 -1.86 16.04 -21.32
CA GLU A 470 -1.88 17.52 -21.18
C GLU A 470 -2.56 17.99 -19.86
N GLY A 471 -2.41 17.22 -18.77
CA GLY A 471 -3.04 17.50 -17.48
C GLY A 471 -4.53 17.13 -17.39
N VAL A 472 -5.10 16.58 -18.48
CA VAL A 472 -6.49 16.09 -18.49
C VAL A 472 -6.51 14.59 -18.22
N LYS A 473 -7.15 14.21 -17.13
CA LYS A 473 -7.38 12.81 -16.77
C LYS A 473 -8.66 12.30 -17.43
N THR A 474 -8.54 11.25 -18.24
CA THR A 474 -9.69 10.56 -18.86
C THR A 474 -9.74 9.11 -18.36
N PRO A 475 -10.93 8.51 -18.18
CA PRO A 475 -11.06 7.10 -17.79
C PRO A 475 -10.30 6.18 -18.75
N PHE A 476 -9.56 5.22 -18.20
CA PHE A 476 -8.82 4.23 -18.95
C PHE A 476 -8.57 3.00 -18.06
N LEU A 477 -9.43 2.01 -18.18
CA LEU A 477 -9.42 0.79 -17.38
C LEU A 477 -8.94 -0.37 -18.26
N GLU A 478 -7.65 -0.69 -18.18
CA GLU A 478 -7.01 -1.67 -19.08
C GLU A 478 -7.70 -3.04 -19.08
N ARG A 479 -8.14 -3.51 -17.90
CA ARG A 479 -8.87 -4.78 -17.80
C ARG A 479 -10.16 -4.76 -18.63
N GLU A 480 -11.00 -3.75 -18.43
CA GLU A 480 -12.27 -3.62 -19.13
C GLU A 480 -12.07 -3.50 -20.63
N LEU A 481 -11.10 -2.69 -21.07
CA LEU A 481 -10.75 -2.52 -22.47
C LEU A 481 -10.28 -3.82 -23.14
N LEU A 482 -9.49 -4.64 -22.44
CA LEU A 482 -9.05 -5.94 -22.93
C LEU A 482 -10.21 -6.93 -23.00
N GLU A 483 -11.07 -6.98 -21.97
CA GLU A 483 -12.24 -7.86 -21.92
C GLU A 483 -13.27 -7.47 -23.02
N GLU A 484 -13.53 -6.19 -23.23
CA GLU A 484 -14.40 -5.70 -24.31
C GLU A 484 -13.84 -6.04 -25.69
N TYR A 485 -12.53 -5.83 -25.90
CA TYR A 485 -11.91 -6.16 -27.19
C TYR A 485 -11.95 -7.66 -27.48
N ALA A 486 -11.64 -8.49 -26.50
CA ALA A 486 -11.73 -9.95 -26.64
C ALA A 486 -13.14 -10.42 -27.04
N GLN A 487 -14.20 -9.82 -26.45
CA GLN A 487 -15.58 -10.09 -26.84
C GLN A 487 -15.89 -9.64 -28.27
N GLN A 488 -15.40 -8.45 -28.69
CA GLN A 488 -15.62 -7.91 -30.04
C GLN A 488 -15.06 -8.82 -31.13
N ILE A 489 -13.86 -9.40 -30.91
CA ILE A 489 -13.20 -10.28 -31.89
C ILE A 489 -13.57 -11.76 -31.74
N GLY A 490 -14.42 -12.10 -30.76
CA GLY A 490 -14.84 -13.49 -30.49
C GLY A 490 -13.69 -14.37 -30.01
N LEU A 491 -12.77 -13.82 -29.20
CA LEU A 491 -11.66 -14.57 -28.63
C LEU A 491 -12.18 -15.52 -27.52
N GLU A 492 -11.82 -16.82 -27.61
CA GLU A 492 -12.19 -17.86 -26.64
C GLU A 492 -10.98 -18.35 -25.81
#